data_aa8f274b94e3f799bb6d328d1472356b
#
_entry.id   aa8f274b94e3f799bb6d328d1472356b
#
_cell.length_a   1.000
_cell.length_b   1.000
_cell.length_c   1.000
_cell.angle_alpha   90.00
_cell.angle_beta   90.00
_cell.angle_gamma   90.00
#
_symmetry.space_group_name_H-M   'P 1'
#
loop_
_entity.id
_entity.type
_entity.pdbx_description
1 polymer ?
#
loop_
_entity_poly.entity_id
_entity_poly.type
_entity_poly.pdbx_seq_one_letter_code
_entity_poly.pdbx_strand_id
1 'polypeptide(L)'
;LGALPSQELYVFSRVIFPVVGLVRKDWTFRPNREVERVIEIPLTALFDRERYGTLTVEIESVVPFRHEVEPVRNFPCFLYTPPGGHEEVLWGATLSIVLKFLDIAFGFTLPAVNSNRVIRKFLRPDYATGNHGPPSP
;
A
#
# COMPACT_ATOMS: atom_id res chain seq x y z
N LEU A 1 -8.95 4.29 -18.89
CA LEU A 1 -10.30 4.26 -18.35
C LEU A 1 -10.65 5.59 -17.68
N GLY A 2 -9.78 6.16 -16.88
CA GLY A 2 -10.05 7.44 -16.23
C GLY A 2 -9.04 7.78 -15.15
N ALA A 3 -9.17 9.00 -14.59
CA ALA A 3 -8.42 9.45 -13.44
C ALA A 3 -9.24 9.26 -12.16
N LEU A 4 -8.57 8.92 -11.06
CA LEU A 4 -9.15 8.91 -9.73
C LEU A 4 -8.83 10.24 -9.02
N PRO A 5 -9.54 10.57 -7.94
CA PRO A 5 -9.19 11.69 -7.08
C PRO A 5 -7.73 11.59 -6.62
N SER A 6 -7.07 12.74 -6.53
CA SER A 6 -5.69 12.81 -6.05
C SER A 6 -5.57 12.28 -4.62
N GLN A 7 -4.42 11.70 -4.31
CA GLN A 7 -4.08 11.16 -3.00
C GLN A 7 -2.87 11.92 -2.44
N GLU A 8 -3.05 12.56 -1.30
CA GLU A 8 -1.95 13.19 -0.59
C GLU A 8 -1.13 12.16 0.19
N LEU A 9 0.19 12.29 0.10
CA LEU A 9 1.14 11.50 0.90
C LEU A 9 1.59 12.30 2.11
N TYR A 10 1.04 11.98 3.25
CA TYR A 10 1.26 12.72 4.50
C TYR A 10 2.75 12.87 4.89
N VAL A 11 3.55 11.83 4.60
CA VAL A 11 4.96 11.77 5.01
C VAL A 11 5.86 12.57 4.06
N PHE A 12 5.48 12.77 2.80
CA PHE A 12 6.38 13.28 1.76
C PHE A 12 6.00 14.64 1.20
N SER A 13 4.92 15.27 1.69
CA SER A 13 4.35 16.50 1.08
C SER A 13 4.21 16.38 -0.44
N ARG A 14 3.80 15.21 -0.92
CA ARG A 14 3.61 14.89 -2.33
C ARG A 14 2.16 14.51 -2.60
N VAL A 15 1.73 14.76 -3.82
CA VAL A 15 0.39 14.39 -4.31
C VAL A 15 0.55 13.38 -5.44
N ILE A 16 -0.22 12.27 -5.35
CA ILE A 16 -0.33 11.28 -6.43
C ILE A 16 -1.60 11.58 -7.21
N PHE A 17 -1.51 11.52 -8.53
CA PHE A 17 -2.65 11.58 -9.44
C PHE A 17 -2.85 10.20 -10.07
N PRO A 18 -3.72 9.35 -9.49
CA PRO A 18 -3.86 7.99 -9.97
C PRO A 18 -4.66 7.95 -11.28
N VAL A 19 -4.24 7.08 -12.19
CA VAL A 19 -4.92 6.83 -13.46
C VAL A 19 -5.22 5.34 -13.58
N VAL A 20 -6.44 5.01 -13.98
CA VAL A 20 -6.87 3.64 -14.25
C VAL A 20 -6.74 3.37 -15.74
N GLY A 21 -5.93 2.37 -16.08
CA GLY A 21 -5.72 1.93 -17.46
C GLY A 21 -6.09 0.47 -17.68
N LEU A 22 -6.26 0.09 -18.94
CA LEU A 22 -6.33 -1.30 -19.37
C LEU A 22 -4.97 -1.73 -19.89
N VAL A 23 -4.49 -2.85 -19.37
CA VAL A 23 -3.26 -3.48 -19.84
C VAL A 23 -3.65 -4.61 -20.79
N ARG A 24 -2.95 -4.73 -21.92
CA ARG A 24 -3.18 -5.81 -22.89
C ARG A 24 -2.81 -7.15 -22.25
N LYS A 25 -3.56 -8.18 -22.55
CA LYS A 25 -3.37 -9.54 -21.99
C LYS A 25 -1.99 -10.13 -22.30
N ASP A 26 -1.39 -9.73 -23.42
CA ASP A 26 -0.08 -10.17 -23.90
C ASP A 26 1.10 -9.34 -23.33
N TRP A 27 0.80 -8.37 -22.44
CA TRP A 27 1.82 -7.53 -21.83
C TRP A 27 2.54 -8.28 -20.72
N THR A 28 3.88 -8.23 -20.75
CA THR A 28 4.73 -8.78 -19.68
C THR A 28 5.33 -7.63 -18.88
N PHE A 29 5.07 -7.63 -17.59
CA PHE A 29 5.71 -6.69 -16.68
C PHE A 29 7.17 -7.09 -16.46
N ARG A 30 8.07 -6.10 -16.52
CA ARG A 30 9.48 -6.30 -16.24
C ARG A 30 9.85 -5.49 -15.00
N PRO A 31 10.14 -6.16 -13.87
CA PRO A 31 10.68 -5.50 -12.69
C PRO A 31 11.97 -4.73 -13.03
N ASN A 32 12.25 -3.70 -12.28
CA ASN A 32 13.49 -2.92 -12.37
C ASN A 32 14.18 -2.92 -10.99
N ARG A 33 15.25 -2.15 -10.85
CA ARG A 33 16.00 -2.09 -9.58
C ARG A 33 15.18 -1.59 -8.36
N GLU A 34 14.08 -0.90 -8.60
CA GLU A 34 13.19 -0.38 -7.54
C GLU A 34 12.02 -1.33 -7.26
N VAL A 35 11.65 -2.15 -8.25
CA VAL A 35 10.55 -3.09 -8.18
C VAL A 35 11.10 -4.50 -8.25
N GLU A 36 11.15 -5.17 -7.12
CA GLU A 36 11.67 -6.54 -7.02
C GLU A 36 10.78 -7.53 -7.79
N ARG A 37 9.48 -7.40 -7.64
CA ARG A 37 8.50 -8.27 -8.30
C ARG A 37 7.14 -7.59 -8.48
N VAL A 38 6.36 -8.11 -9.41
CA VAL A 38 4.98 -7.72 -9.64
C VAL A 38 4.05 -8.78 -9.03
N ILE A 39 3.05 -8.33 -8.31
CA ILE A 39 2.05 -9.19 -7.67
C ILE A 39 0.72 -8.90 -8.34
N GLU A 40 0.17 -9.93 -8.99
CA GLU A 40 -1.15 -9.84 -9.61
C GLU A 40 -2.22 -10.25 -8.60
N ILE A 41 -3.08 -9.32 -8.24
CA ILE A 41 -4.19 -9.56 -7.32
C ILE A 41 -5.48 -9.60 -8.13
N PRO A 42 -6.21 -10.72 -8.15
CA PRO A 42 -7.51 -10.79 -8.82
C PRO A 42 -8.47 -9.74 -8.23
N LEU A 43 -9.16 -9.02 -9.11
CA LEU A 43 -10.12 -7.99 -8.66
C LEU A 43 -11.16 -8.57 -7.69
N THR A 44 -11.60 -9.82 -7.94
CA THR A 44 -12.53 -10.53 -7.07
C THR A 44 -12.02 -10.75 -5.66
N ALA A 45 -10.70 -10.92 -5.47
CA ALA A 45 -10.11 -11.09 -4.14
C ALA A 45 -10.23 -9.81 -3.30
N LEU A 46 -10.23 -8.64 -3.94
CA LEU A 46 -10.35 -7.35 -3.26
C LEU A 46 -11.74 -7.11 -2.65
N PHE A 47 -12.76 -7.86 -3.04
CA PHE A 47 -14.10 -7.79 -2.43
C PHE A 47 -14.23 -8.68 -1.19
N ASP A 48 -13.27 -9.56 -0.94
CA ASP A 48 -13.26 -10.43 0.24
C ASP A 48 -12.85 -9.64 1.48
N ARG A 49 -13.85 -9.33 2.32
CA ARG A 49 -13.67 -8.51 3.53
C ARG A 49 -12.80 -9.17 4.59
N GLU A 50 -12.73 -10.49 4.60
CA GLU A 50 -11.91 -11.26 5.55
C GLU A 50 -10.40 -11.08 5.31
N ARG A 51 -10.03 -10.60 4.12
CA ARG A 51 -8.63 -10.31 3.76
C ARG A 51 -8.14 -8.95 4.26
N TYR A 52 -9.01 -8.14 4.81
CA TYR A 52 -8.62 -6.83 5.35
C TYR A 52 -8.27 -6.93 6.83
N GLY A 53 -7.22 -6.25 7.21
CA GLY A 53 -6.69 -6.22 8.57
C GLY A 53 -6.17 -4.86 8.97
N THR A 54 -5.55 -4.81 10.14
CA THR A 54 -4.85 -3.64 10.66
C THR A 54 -3.35 -3.87 10.59
N LEU A 55 -2.64 -2.95 9.97
CA LEU A 55 -1.18 -2.88 9.99
C LEU A 55 -0.75 -1.82 11.01
N THR A 56 -0.07 -2.24 12.04
CA THR A 56 0.59 -1.35 12.99
C THR A 56 2.00 -1.08 12.50
N VAL A 57 2.29 0.17 12.19
CA VAL A 57 3.61 0.63 11.75
C VAL A 57 4.28 1.35 12.90
N GLU A 58 5.44 0.86 13.30
CA GLU A 58 6.33 1.52 14.26
C GLU A 58 7.48 2.16 13.48
N ILE A 59 7.65 3.46 13.64
CA ILE A 59 8.72 4.21 12.96
C ILE A 59 9.82 4.47 13.98
N GLU A 60 11.00 3.93 13.72
CA GLU A 60 12.18 4.23 14.51
C GLU A 60 12.62 5.67 14.24
N SER A 61 12.29 6.57 15.17
CA SER A 61 12.58 8.00 15.04
C SER A 61 13.99 8.31 15.49
N VAL A 62 14.88 8.58 14.56
CA VAL A 62 16.22 9.16 14.84
C VAL A 62 16.27 10.65 14.52
N VAL A 63 15.24 11.19 13.85
CA VAL A 63 15.19 12.61 13.44
C VAL A 63 13.85 13.20 13.85
N PRO A 64 13.82 14.39 14.49
CA PRO A 64 12.56 15.07 14.73
C PRO A 64 11.92 15.42 13.38
N PHE A 65 10.82 14.75 13.08
CA PHE A 65 9.98 15.11 11.94
C PHE A 65 9.49 16.55 12.11
N ARG A 66 9.41 17.31 11.04
CA ARG A 66 8.86 18.68 11.03
C ARG A 66 7.41 18.76 11.52
N HIS A 67 6.75 17.64 11.67
CA HIS A 67 5.42 17.49 12.27
C HIS A 67 5.50 16.37 13.30
N GLU A 68 4.77 16.46 14.39
CA GLU A 68 4.63 15.42 15.41
C GLU A 68 4.03 14.17 14.75
N VAL A 69 4.89 13.28 14.25
CA VAL A 69 4.48 11.99 13.75
C VAL A 69 4.44 11.05 14.93
N GLU A 70 3.25 10.57 15.27
CA GLU A 70 3.11 9.54 16.29
C GLU A 70 4.00 8.34 15.93
N PRO A 71 4.82 7.83 16.88
CA PRO A 71 5.77 6.75 16.62
C PRO A 71 5.10 5.44 16.23
N VAL A 72 3.82 5.29 16.56
CA VAL A 72 3.02 4.09 16.23
C VAL A 72 1.75 4.52 15.53
N ARG A 73 1.50 3.98 14.35
CA ARG A 73 0.29 4.25 13.56
C ARG A 73 -0.36 2.99 13.08
N ASN A 74 -1.68 3.00 13.08
CA ASN A 74 -2.50 1.93 12.54
C ASN A 74 -3.05 2.31 11.17
N PHE A 75 -2.87 1.41 10.21
CA PHE A 75 -3.36 1.55 8.84
C PHE A 75 -4.23 0.35 8.46
N PRO A 76 -5.25 0.52 7.64
CA PRO A 76 -5.87 -0.61 7.00
C PRO A 76 -4.86 -1.30 6.07
N CYS A 77 -4.92 -2.62 6.02
CA CYS A 77 -4.13 -3.41 5.09
C CYS A 77 -4.98 -4.49 4.44
N PHE A 78 -4.56 -4.95 3.28
CA PHE A 78 -5.15 -6.08 2.56
C PHE A 78 -4.10 -7.17 2.43
N LEU A 79 -4.50 -8.40 2.71
CA LEU A 79 -3.64 -9.59 2.75
C LEU A 79 -3.94 -10.50 1.58
N TYR A 80 -2.92 -10.84 0.82
CA TYR A 80 -3.06 -11.69 -0.33
C TYR A 80 -1.92 -12.70 -0.40
N THR A 81 -2.28 -13.96 -0.62
CA THR A 81 -1.30 -15.01 -0.88
C THR A 81 -1.47 -15.46 -2.33
N PRO A 82 -0.54 -15.11 -3.23
CA PRO A 82 -0.57 -15.61 -4.60
C PRO A 82 -0.32 -17.12 -4.62
N PRO A 83 -0.79 -17.83 -5.65
CA PRO A 83 -0.55 -19.27 -5.79
C PRO A 83 0.95 -19.60 -5.71
N GLY A 84 1.32 -20.49 -4.78
CA GLY A 84 2.70 -20.90 -4.56
C GLY A 84 3.64 -19.83 -3.95
N GLY A 85 3.09 -18.68 -3.54
CA GLY A 85 3.85 -17.59 -2.94
C GLY A 85 3.63 -17.44 -1.44
N HIS A 86 4.23 -16.39 -0.90
CA HIS A 86 4.05 -15.98 0.49
C HIS A 86 2.93 -14.94 0.62
N GLU A 87 2.45 -14.73 1.84
CA GLU A 87 1.46 -13.70 2.11
C GLU A 87 2.06 -12.31 1.89
N GLU A 88 1.38 -11.52 1.09
CA GLU A 88 1.71 -10.14 0.75
C GLU A 88 0.78 -9.16 1.46
N VAL A 89 1.32 -8.01 1.81
CA VAL A 89 0.58 -6.97 2.52
C VAL A 89 0.48 -5.73 1.63
N LEU A 90 -0.70 -5.44 1.14
CA LEU A 90 -1.01 -4.20 0.43
C LEU A 90 -1.54 -3.17 1.45
N TRP A 91 -0.94 -1.98 1.51
CA TRP A 91 -1.28 -0.95 2.49
C TRP A 91 -0.92 0.47 2.02
N GLY A 92 -1.15 1.46 2.87
CA GLY A 92 -0.74 2.84 2.63
C GLY A 92 -1.46 3.49 1.45
N ALA A 93 -0.77 4.37 0.74
CA ALA A 93 -1.33 5.12 -0.38
C ALA A 93 -1.85 4.20 -1.49
N THR A 94 -1.15 3.11 -1.78
CA THR A 94 -1.58 2.18 -2.84
C THR A 94 -2.90 1.52 -2.49
N LEU A 95 -3.08 1.03 -1.27
CA LEU A 95 -4.38 0.47 -0.84
C LEU A 95 -5.47 1.54 -0.85
N SER A 96 -5.18 2.76 -0.40
CA SER A 96 -6.14 3.86 -0.42
C SER A 96 -6.64 4.16 -1.84
N ILE A 97 -5.74 4.17 -2.82
CA ILE A 97 -6.07 4.36 -4.24
C ILE A 97 -6.93 3.20 -4.77
N VAL A 98 -6.57 1.96 -4.43
CA VAL A 98 -7.34 0.77 -4.82
C VAL A 98 -8.75 0.81 -4.23
N LEU A 99 -8.89 1.12 -2.93
CA LEU A 99 -10.20 1.23 -2.28
C LEU A 99 -11.04 2.35 -2.92
N LYS A 100 -10.43 3.46 -3.28
CA LYS A 100 -11.14 4.53 -3.99
C LYS A 100 -11.61 4.11 -5.37
N PHE A 101 -10.82 3.33 -6.08
CA PHE A 101 -11.23 2.73 -7.33
C PHE A 101 -12.42 1.78 -7.15
N LEU A 102 -12.38 0.91 -6.14
CA LEU A 102 -13.46 -0.04 -5.86
C LEU A 102 -14.77 0.67 -5.46
N ASP A 103 -14.66 1.75 -4.69
CA ASP A 103 -15.81 2.59 -4.31
C ASP A 103 -16.45 3.22 -5.56
N ILE A 104 -15.66 3.90 -6.39
CA ILE A 104 -16.18 4.60 -7.57
C ILE A 104 -16.72 3.64 -8.63
N ALA A 105 -16.02 2.54 -8.89
CA ALA A 105 -16.37 1.62 -9.97
C ALA A 105 -17.45 0.61 -9.59
N PHE A 106 -17.55 0.23 -8.32
CA PHE A 106 -18.36 -0.89 -7.86
C PHE A 106 -19.20 -0.58 -6.61
N GLY A 107 -19.11 0.61 -6.03
CA GLY A 107 -19.79 0.96 -4.77
C GLY A 107 -19.28 0.18 -3.56
N PHE A 108 -18.06 -0.38 -3.63
CA PHE A 108 -17.49 -1.12 -2.52
C PHE A 108 -16.85 -0.17 -1.52
N THR A 109 -17.39 -0.15 -0.32
CA THR A 109 -16.82 0.56 0.81
C THR A 109 -16.37 -0.42 1.88
N LEU A 110 -15.16 -0.23 2.38
CA LEU A 110 -14.65 -1.01 3.49
C LEU A 110 -15.27 -0.49 4.79
N PRO A 111 -15.99 -1.31 5.60
CA PRO A 111 -16.42 -0.91 6.94
C PRO A 111 -15.21 -0.67 7.83
N ALA A 112 -15.42 0.05 8.94
CA ALA A 112 -14.38 0.21 9.95
C ALA A 112 -13.76 -1.16 10.28
N VAL A 113 -12.44 -1.27 10.11
CA VAL A 113 -11.75 -2.56 10.22
C VAL A 113 -11.64 -2.94 11.70
N ASN A 114 -12.57 -3.75 12.17
CA ASN A 114 -12.51 -4.44 13.46
C ASN A 114 -11.91 -5.85 13.26
N SER A 115 -10.78 -5.95 12.60
CA SER A 115 -10.19 -7.27 12.41
C SER A 115 -9.25 -7.61 13.57
N ASN A 116 -9.38 -8.81 14.09
CA ASN A 116 -8.43 -9.38 15.05
C ASN A 116 -7.06 -9.67 14.39
N ARG A 117 -6.90 -9.34 13.11
CA ARG A 117 -5.68 -9.58 12.35
C ARG A 117 -4.82 -8.34 12.35
N VAL A 118 -3.85 -8.32 13.26
CA VAL A 118 -2.90 -7.21 13.41
C VAL A 118 -1.53 -7.66 12.93
N ILE A 119 -0.97 -6.91 11.98
CA ILE A 119 0.41 -7.10 11.50
C ILE A 119 1.25 -5.95 12.03
N ARG A 120 2.47 -6.23 12.45
CA ARG A 120 3.42 -5.20 12.88
C ARG A 120 4.55 -5.07 11.87
N LYS A 121 4.87 -3.84 11.49
CA LYS A 121 6.04 -3.50 10.67
C LYS A 121 6.87 -2.43 11.34
N PHE A 122 8.19 -2.67 11.39
CA PHE A 122 9.15 -1.65 11.79
C PHE A 122 9.70 -0.98 10.53
N LEU A 123 9.57 0.33 10.45
CA LEU A 123 10.14 1.12 9.35
C LEU A 123 11.39 1.84 9.84
N ARG A 124 12.46 1.70 9.07
CA ARG A 124 13.70 2.44 9.32
C ARG A 124 13.49 3.93 8.97
N PRO A 125 14.28 4.83 9.59
CA PRO A 125 14.19 6.26 9.33
C PRO A 125 14.38 6.66 7.85
N ASP A 126 15.20 5.92 7.11
CA ASP A 126 15.48 6.12 5.69
C ASP A 126 14.26 5.85 4.79
N TYR A 127 13.32 5.01 5.22
CA TYR A 127 12.07 4.79 4.51
C TYR A 127 11.25 6.08 4.38
N ALA A 128 11.27 6.93 5.39
CA ALA A 128 10.55 8.20 5.40
C ALA A 128 11.26 9.29 4.59
N THR A 129 12.55 9.19 4.37
CA THR A 129 13.35 10.21 3.65
C THR A 129 13.51 9.91 2.17
N GLY A 130 13.17 8.71 1.72
CA GLY A 130 13.36 8.25 0.32
C GLY A 130 14.83 8.13 -0.08
N ASN A 131 15.74 8.23 0.88
CA ASN A 131 17.18 8.15 0.66
C ASN A 131 17.63 6.68 0.84
N HIS A 132 17.38 5.87 -0.15
CA HIS A 132 17.91 4.52 -0.20
C HIS A 132 19.42 4.61 -0.48
N GLY A 133 20.23 4.62 0.57
CA GLY A 133 21.67 4.44 0.43
C GLY A 133 21.98 3.14 -0.33
N PRO A 134 23.14 3.03 -0.98
CA PRO A 134 23.52 1.78 -1.64
C PRO A 134 23.47 0.63 -0.64
N PRO A 135 23.07 -0.59 -1.08
CA PRO A 135 23.04 -1.75 -0.20
C PRO A 135 24.45 -1.93 0.39
N SER A 136 24.50 -2.04 1.71
CA SER A 136 25.76 -2.36 2.42
C SER A 136 26.28 -3.71 1.92
N PRO A 137 27.60 -3.86 1.76
CA PRO A 137 28.24 -5.05 1.22
C PRO A 137 28.00 -6.31 2.04
#